data_a15d72d169955db98a8f977cfc71b741
#
_entry.id   a15d72d169955db98a8f977cfc71b741
#
_cell.length_a   1.000
_cell.length_b   1.000
_cell.length_c   1.000
_cell.angle_alpha   90.00
_cell.angle_beta   90.00
_cell.angle_gamma   90.00
#
_symmetry.space_group_name_H-M   'P 1'
#
loop_
_entity.id
_entity.type
_entity.pdbx_description
1 polymer ?
#
loop_
_entity_poly.entity_id
_entity_poly.type
_entity_poly.pdbx_seq_one_letter_code
_entity_poly.pdbx_strand_id
1 'polypeptide(L)'
;ILILILLFVFNGCIPPSLNKDKWSQDTLDKLTLREKIAQMMIYRMNLRMKDIPVEKWEEILELIDKDGIGGLHFWYGEASTSLTMLNTMQTRSKVPILVDADIEHGLHQRFPEGTEVPPFMAIAASGRPENAYEVGKIVAKESRAVGIHWNFSPVVDVNNNPNNPIINVRSFSEDPSVVSLYATQYILGLQDNGLLATAKHFPGHGDTETDSHSS
;
A
#
# COMPACT_ATOMS: atom_id res chain seq x y z
N ILE A 1 59.99 22.19 13.82
CA ILE A 1 58.70 22.56 13.15
C ILE A 1 57.65 21.61 13.69
N LEU A 2 56.80 22.12 14.62
CA LEU A 2 55.74 21.39 15.25
C LEU A 2 54.46 21.57 14.41
N ILE A 3 53.99 20.51 13.73
CA ILE A 3 52.74 20.56 12.97
C ILE A 3 51.60 20.24 13.94
N LEU A 4 50.80 21.27 14.27
CA LEU A 4 49.60 21.17 15.06
C LEU A 4 48.47 20.70 14.13
N ILE A 5 48.07 19.42 14.24
CA ILE A 5 46.91 18.90 13.54
C ILE A 5 45.66 19.30 14.34
N LEU A 6 44.93 20.31 13.87
CA LEU A 6 43.60 20.68 14.38
C LEU A 6 42.58 19.62 13.90
N LEU A 7 42.18 18.71 14.77
CA LEU A 7 41.03 17.84 14.57
C LEU A 7 39.77 18.69 14.73
N PHE A 8 39.18 19.13 13.62
CA PHE A 8 37.80 19.62 13.60
C PHE A 8 36.83 18.44 13.82
N VAL A 9 36.37 18.29 15.05
CA VAL A 9 35.22 17.43 15.32
C VAL A 9 34.00 18.16 14.79
N PHE A 10 33.56 17.82 13.57
CA PHE A 10 32.23 18.17 13.10
C PHE A 10 31.20 17.42 13.96
N ASN A 11 30.73 18.05 15.01
CA ASN A 11 29.45 17.67 15.60
C ASN A 11 28.36 17.99 14.58
N GLY A 12 28.18 17.10 13.59
CA GLY A 12 27.02 17.12 12.73
C GLY A 12 25.82 17.03 13.65
N CYS A 13 25.00 18.09 13.72
CA CYS A 13 23.64 17.99 14.22
C CYS A 13 22.92 16.92 13.39
N ILE A 14 22.95 15.69 13.89
CA ILE A 14 21.99 14.66 13.45
C ILE A 14 20.65 15.24 13.89
N PRO A 15 19.73 15.57 12.96
CA PRO A 15 18.38 15.96 13.36
C PRO A 15 17.88 14.84 14.27
N PRO A 16 17.20 15.14 15.39
CA PRO A 16 16.68 14.09 16.25
C PRO A 16 15.87 13.20 15.32
N SER A 17 16.32 11.96 15.09
CA SER A 17 15.52 10.94 14.46
C SER A 17 14.23 10.98 15.25
N LEU A 18 13.12 11.38 14.62
CA LEU A 18 11.80 11.24 15.20
C LEU A 18 11.81 9.84 15.77
N ASN A 19 11.81 9.71 17.10
CA ASN A 19 11.87 8.41 17.75
C ASN A 19 10.52 7.76 17.44
N LYS A 20 10.44 7.11 16.28
CA LYS A 20 9.22 6.49 15.73
C LYS A 20 8.64 5.49 16.73
N ASP A 21 9.53 4.83 17.44
CA ASP A 21 9.17 3.88 18.50
C ASP A 21 8.50 4.60 19.67
N LYS A 22 8.98 5.79 20.02
CA LYS A 22 8.38 6.60 21.09
C LYS A 22 6.97 7.09 20.72
N TRP A 23 6.76 7.57 19.48
CA TRP A 23 5.43 8.02 19.05
C TRP A 23 4.40 6.89 19.08
N SER A 24 4.76 5.72 18.58
CA SER A 24 3.86 4.57 18.57
C SER A 24 3.53 4.08 19.98
N GLN A 25 4.53 4.02 20.88
CA GLN A 25 4.32 3.65 22.28
C GLN A 25 3.46 4.67 23.02
N ASP A 26 3.79 5.97 22.92
CA ASP A 26 3.04 7.06 23.56
C ASP A 26 1.57 7.10 23.06
N THR A 27 1.33 6.72 21.80
CA THR A 27 -0.01 6.62 21.23
C THR A 27 -0.74 5.41 21.79
N LEU A 28 -0.10 4.24 21.75
CA LEU A 28 -0.66 2.99 22.27
C LEU A 28 -1.05 3.09 23.73
N ASP A 29 -0.24 3.75 24.56
CA ASP A 29 -0.48 3.92 26.00
C ASP A 29 -1.70 4.79 26.31
N LYS A 30 -2.08 5.68 25.40
CA LYS A 30 -3.25 6.56 25.52
C LYS A 30 -4.55 5.94 25.02
N LEU A 31 -4.47 4.86 24.25
CA LEU A 31 -5.64 4.20 23.69
C LEU A 31 -6.30 3.26 24.70
N THR A 32 -7.62 3.31 24.78
CA THR A 32 -8.43 2.30 25.46
C THR A 32 -8.33 0.95 24.76
N LEU A 33 -8.73 -0.13 25.41
CA LEU A 33 -8.77 -1.46 24.78
C LEU A 33 -9.65 -1.47 23.52
N ARG A 34 -10.80 -0.76 23.54
CA ARG A 34 -11.70 -0.66 22.39
C ARG A 34 -11.01 0.05 21.21
N GLU A 35 -10.34 1.16 21.46
CA GLU A 35 -9.59 1.88 20.43
C GLU A 35 -8.42 1.03 19.90
N LYS A 36 -7.71 0.28 20.75
CA LYS A 36 -6.65 -0.65 20.31
C LYS A 36 -7.18 -1.72 19.37
N ILE A 37 -8.34 -2.29 19.66
CA ILE A 37 -9.00 -3.26 18.78
C ILE A 37 -9.41 -2.58 17.47
N ALA A 38 -10.00 -1.39 17.53
CA ALA A 38 -10.42 -0.65 16.35
C ALA A 38 -9.24 -0.27 15.44
N GLN A 39 -8.06 0.03 16.01
CA GLN A 39 -6.85 0.28 15.22
C GLN A 39 -6.37 -0.94 14.40
N MET A 40 -6.83 -2.15 14.73
CA MET A 40 -6.55 -3.37 13.94
C MET A 40 -7.59 -3.63 12.86
N MET A 41 -8.64 -2.78 12.76
CA MET A 41 -9.73 -2.95 11.81
C MET A 41 -9.59 -2.01 10.62
N ILE A 42 -9.83 -2.57 9.43
CA ILE A 42 -9.91 -1.82 8.17
C ILE A 42 -11.35 -1.87 7.69
N TYR A 43 -11.94 -0.69 7.50
CA TYR A 43 -13.28 -0.59 6.92
C TYR A 43 -13.20 -0.70 5.40
N ARG A 44 -13.91 -1.65 4.81
CA ARG A 44 -13.92 -1.82 3.35
C ARG A 44 -15.02 -0.97 2.71
N MET A 45 -14.61 -0.05 1.84
CA MET A 45 -15.53 0.69 0.98
C MET A 45 -15.78 -0.08 -0.31
N ASN A 46 -17.00 -0.54 -0.52
CA ASN A 46 -17.39 -1.29 -1.73
C ASN A 46 -18.04 -0.41 -2.82
N LEU A 47 -18.07 0.91 -2.60
CA LEU A 47 -18.71 1.87 -3.48
C LEU A 47 -17.68 2.87 -4.00
N ARG A 48 -17.98 3.49 -5.14
CA ARG A 48 -17.22 4.65 -5.59
C ARG A 48 -17.43 5.78 -4.60
N MET A 49 -16.38 6.54 -4.32
CA MET A 49 -16.44 7.62 -3.33
C MET A 49 -17.62 8.59 -3.57
N LYS A 50 -17.88 8.98 -4.81
CA LYS A 50 -18.99 9.89 -5.15
C LYS A 50 -20.38 9.27 -4.99
N ASP A 51 -20.47 7.95 -4.98
CA ASP A 51 -21.75 7.22 -4.95
C ASP A 51 -22.07 6.75 -3.52
N ILE A 52 -21.29 7.16 -2.52
CA ILE A 52 -21.52 6.80 -1.11
C ILE A 52 -22.77 7.55 -0.62
N PRO A 53 -23.84 6.82 -0.17
CA PRO A 53 -25.01 7.45 0.42
C PRO A 53 -24.63 8.25 1.67
N VAL A 54 -25.38 9.32 1.95
CA VAL A 54 -25.12 10.22 3.10
C VAL A 54 -25.08 9.44 4.41
N GLU A 55 -26.04 8.54 4.61
CA GLU A 55 -26.13 7.72 5.84
C GLU A 55 -24.90 6.82 6.01
N LYS A 56 -24.37 6.27 4.90
CA LYS A 56 -23.17 5.45 4.89
C LYS A 56 -21.91 6.28 5.15
N TRP A 57 -21.87 7.48 4.63
CA TRP A 57 -20.80 8.42 4.91
C TRP A 57 -20.77 8.82 6.39
N GLU A 58 -21.95 9.13 6.97
CA GLU A 58 -22.07 9.44 8.39
C GLU A 58 -21.65 8.26 9.26
N GLU A 59 -22.04 7.02 8.92
CA GLU A 59 -21.60 5.80 9.60
C GLU A 59 -20.07 5.68 9.63
N ILE A 60 -19.41 5.91 8.48
CA ILE A 60 -17.95 5.84 8.40
C ILE A 60 -17.32 6.90 9.30
N LEU A 61 -17.81 8.13 9.27
CA LEU A 61 -17.31 9.21 10.12
C LEU A 61 -17.53 8.90 11.61
N GLU A 62 -18.64 8.26 11.95
CA GLU A 62 -18.94 7.84 13.32
C GLU A 62 -17.98 6.75 13.82
N LEU A 63 -17.63 5.77 12.97
CA LEU A 63 -16.61 4.76 13.27
C LEU A 63 -15.22 5.39 13.53
N ILE A 64 -14.89 6.45 12.79
CA ILE A 64 -13.64 7.20 12.98
C ILE A 64 -13.67 7.95 14.31
N ASP A 65 -14.74 8.71 14.58
CA ASP A 65 -14.83 9.59 15.75
C ASP A 65 -14.98 8.82 17.06
N LYS A 66 -15.81 7.79 17.07
CA LYS A 66 -16.17 7.05 18.30
C LYS A 66 -15.25 5.87 18.57
N ASP A 67 -14.95 5.10 17.56
CA ASP A 67 -14.18 3.86 17.70
C ASP A 67 -12.72 4.02 17.34
N GLY A 68 -12.38 4.93 16.44
CA GLY A 68 -11.02 5.17 16.00
C GLY A 68 -10.48 4.03 15.15
N ILE A 69 -11.19 3.64 14.06
CA ILE A 69 -10.72 2.59 13.15
C ILE A 69 -9.33 2.90 12.58
N GLY A 70 -8.51 1.86 12.42
CA GLY A 70 -7.11 1.99 11.99
C GLY A 70 -6.92 2.16 10.50
N GLY A 71 -7.86 1.71 9.67
CA GLY A 71 -7.68 1.73 8.22
C GLY A 71 -8.95 1.81 7.40
N LEU A 72 -8.74 2.12 6.13
CA LEU A 72 -9.77 2.18 5.11
C LEU A 72 -9.29 1.48 3.86
N HIS A 73 -10.02 0.46 3.38
CA HIS A 73 -9.79 -0.14 2.07
C HIS A 73 -10.52 0.67 0.99
N PHE A 74 -9.73 1.34 0.16
CA PHE A 74 -10.24 2.16 -0.95
C PHE A 74 -10.58 1.29 -2.15
N TRP A 75 -11.81 1.44 -2.67
CA TRP A 75 -12.26 0.64 -3.80
C TRP A 75 -12.09 1.34 -5.14
N TYR A 76 -12.70 2.52 -5.31
CA TYR A 76 -12.67 3.26 -6.57
C TYR A 76 -13.15 4.72 -6.39
N GLY A 77 -12.59 5.66 -7.16
CA GLY A 77 -13.06 7.05 -7.16
C GLY A 77 -12.31 7.95 -8.14
N GLU A 78 -12.83 9.16 -8.31
CA GLU A 78 -12.10 10.23 -8.95
C GLU A 78 -11.19 10.95 -7.95
N ALA A 79 -10.02 11.40 -8.39
CA ALA A 79 -8.98 11.94 -7.51
C ALA A 79 -9.48 13.14 -6.67
N SER A 80 -10.18 14.09 -7.26
CA SER A 80 -10.66 15.31 -6.57
C SER A 80 -11.64 15.01 -5.44
N THR A 81 -12.64 14.17 -5.71
CA THR A 81 -13.66 13.77 -4.71
C THR A 81 -13.02 12.93 -3.62
N SER A 82 -12.21 11.95 -4.00
CA SER A 82 -11.56 11.04 -3.07
C SER A 82 -10.62 11.77 -2.11
N LEU A 83 -9.80 12.70 -2.61
CA LEU A 83 -8.91 13.52 -1.77
C LEU A 83 -9.69 14.34 -0.74
N THR A 84 -10.81 14.95 -1.13
CA THR A 84 -11.64 15.73 -0.20
C THR A 84 -12.18 14.84 0.93
N MET A 85 -12.71 13.66 0.59
CA MET A 85 -13.27 12.73 1.56
C MET A 85 -12.18 12.11 2.45
N LEU A 86 -11.06 11.67 1.88
CA LEU A 86 -9.93 11.14 2.64
C LEU A 86 -9.33 12.18 3.60
N ASN A 87 -9.19 13.43 3.17
CA ASN A 87 -8.74 14.52 4.03
C ASN A 87 -9.72 14.77 5.18
N THR A 88 -11.02 14.72 4.93
CA THR A 88 -12.03 14.83 5.99
C THR A 88 -11.87 13.72 7.03
N MET A 89 -11.71 12.48 6.61
CA MET A 89 -11.47 11.35 7.50
C MET A 89 -10.17 11.52 8.31
N GLN A 90 -9.08 11.88 7.66
CA GLN A 90 -7.78 12.10 8.34
C GLN A 90 -7.86 13.21 9.38
N THR A 91 -8.54 14.31 9.07
CA THR A 91 -8.69 15.46 9.99
C THR A 91 -9.50 15.09 11.24
N ARG A 92 -10.44 14.15 11.13
CA ARG A 92 -11.28 13.68 12.24
C ARG A 92 -10.60 12.58 13.06
N SER A 93 -9.62 11.89 12.49
CA SER A 93 -8.97 10.75 13.13
C SER A 93 -8.05 11.17 14.27
N LYS A 94 -8.19 10.54 15.43
CA LYS A 94 -7.27 10.69 16.58
C LYS A 94 -5.88 10.10 16.29
N VAL A 95 -5.85 8.98 15.61
CA VAL A 95 -4.65 8.34 15.08
C VAL A 95 -4.80 8.32 13.55
N PRO A 96 -3.79 8.73 12.76
CA PRO A 96 -3.90 8.76 11.31
C PRO A 96 -4.34 7.41 10.73
N ILE A 97 -5.34 7.43 9.83
CA ILE A 97 -5.89 6.24 9.19
C ILE A 97 -4.93 5.75 8.10
N LEU A 98 -4.65 4.45 8.06
CA LEU A 98 -4.03 3.81 6.91
C LEU A 98 -5.07 3.61 5.82
N VAL A 99 -4.79 4.13 4.63
CA VAL A 99 -5.63 3.90 3.45
C VAL A 99 -4.92 2.92 2.55
N ASP A 100 -5.55 1.80 2.28
CA ASP A 100 -5.04 0.76 1.39
C ASP A 100 -5.90 0.59 0.14
N ALA A 101 -5.34 -0.03 -0.89
CA ALA A 101 -6.02 -0.40 -2.12
C ALA A 101 -5.31 -1.55 -2.84
N ASP A 102 -6.06 -2.30 -3.65
CA ASP A 102 -5.50 -3.26 -4.62
C ASP A 102 -5.10 -2.52 -5.90
N ILE A 103 -3.82 -2.25 -6.09
CA ILE A 103 -3.28 -1.56 -7.27
C ILE A 103 -2.24 -2.46 -7.95
N GLU A 104 -2.71 -3.36 -8.82
CA GLU A 104 -1.87 -4.32 -9.56
C GLU A 104 -1.51 -3.79 -10.96
N HIS A 105 -2.41 -3.03 -11.58
CA HIS A 105 -2.28 -2.53 -12.96
C HIS A 105 -2.06 -1.01 -13.02
N GLY A 106 -1.38 -0.44 -12.00
CA GLY A 106 -1.22 1.00 -11.86
C GLY A 106 -2.41 1.68 -11.20
N LEU A 107 -2.23 2.96 -10.88
CA LEU A 107 -3.26 3.73 -10.17
C LEU A 107 -4.58 3.80 -10.95
N HIS A 108 -4.53 3.72 -12.30
CA HIS A 108 -5.70 3.69 -13.18
C HIS A 108 -6.75 2.64 -12.76
N GLN A 109 -6.32 1.53 -12.18
CA GLN A 109 -7.22 0.49 -11.67
C GLN A 109 -8.24 1.01 -10.64
N ARG A 110 -7.90 2.06 -9.91
CA ARG A 110 -8.72 2.66 -8.83
C ARG A 110 -9.12 4.09 -9.11
N PHE A 111 -8.31 4.82 -9.83
CA PHE A 111 -8.50 6.21 -10.21
C PHE A 111 -8.34 6.35 -11.73
N PRO A 112 -9.39 6.74 -12.47
CA PRO A 112 -9.33 6.82 -13.94
C PRO A 112 -8.25 7.76 -14.48
N GLU A 113 -7.83 8.73 -13.65
CA GLU A 113 -6.77 9.69 -13.98
C GLU A 113 -5.36 9.15 -13.83
N GLY A 114 -5.21 7.98 -13.16
CA GLY A 114 -3.91 7.37 -12.90
C GLY A 114 -3.30 6.69 -14.13
N THR A 115 -2.01 6.41 -14.04
CA THR A 115 -1.28 5.66 -15.06
C THR A 115 -1.69 4.19 -15.04
N GLU A 116 -1.99 3.64 -16.21
CA GLU A 116 -2.12 2.20 -16.42
C GLU A 116 -0.73 1.59 -16.66
N VAL A 117 -0.42 0.48 -16.00
CA VAL A 117 0.83 -0.26 -16.19
C VAL A 117 0.56 -1.68 -16.68
N PRO A 118 1.50 -2.29 -17.41
CA PRO A 118 1.36 -3.66 -17.88
C PRO A 118 1.15 -4.65 -16.72
N PRO A 119 0.48 -5.80 -16.96
CA PRO A 119 0.40 -6.87 -15.98
C PRO A 119 1.81 -7.40 -15.63
N PHE A 120 1.94 -7.99 -14.44
CA PHE A 120 3.25 -8.42 -13.92
C PHE A 120 3.97 -9.41 -14.85
N MET A 121 3.26 -10.32 -15.49
CA MET A 121 3.85 -11.24 -16.47
C MET A 121 4.47 -10.48 -17.65
N ALA A 122 3.85 -9.41 -18.14
CA ALA A 122 4.42 -8.59 -19.21
C ALA A 122 5.66 -7.78 -18.74
N ILE A 123 5.67 -7.32 -17.49
CA ILE A 123 6.85 -6.69 -16.89
C ILE A 123 8.01 -7.68 -16.85
N ALA A 124 7.77 -8.93 -16.43
CA ALA A 124 8.78 -9.98 -16.39
C ALA A 124 9.27 -10.38 -17.80
N ALA A 125 8.36 -10.44 -18.77
CA ALA A 125 8.68 -10.74 -20.18
C ALA A 125 9.62 -9.70 -20.82
N SER A 126 9.79 -8.51 -20.21
CA SER A 126 10.78 -7.52 -20.65
C SER A 126 12.23 -7.99 -20.48
N GLY A 127 12.49 -9.04 -19.69
CA GLY A 127 13.82 -9.55 -19.37
C GLY A 127 14.67 -8.61 -18.51
N ARG A 128 14.08 -7.55 -17.95
CA ARG A 128 14.77 -6.51 -17.19
C ARG A 128 14.09 -6.27 -15.83
N PRO A 129 14.65 -6.86 -14.75
CA PRO A 129 14.07 -6.70 -13.41
C PRO A 129 13.94 -5.24 -12.94
N GLU A 130 14.83 -4.35 -13.43
CA GLU A 130 14.80 -2.92 -13.12
C GLU A 130 13.47 -2.27 -13.54
N ASN A 131 12.82 -2.79 -14.58
CA ASN A 131 11.53 -2.30 -15.03
C ASN A 131 10.45 -2.49 -13.95
N ALA A 132 10.52 -3.57 -13.15
CA ALA A 132 9.61 -3.78 -12.03
C ALA A 132 9.80 -2.71 -10.94
N TYR A 133 11.05 -2.32 -10.65
CA TYR A 133 11.35 -1.23 -9.72
C TYR A 133 10.75 0.11 -10.22
N GLU A 134 11.00 0.47 -11.49
CA GLU A 134 10.47 1.73 -12.04
C GLU A 134 8.94 1.76 -12.07
N VAL A 135 8.28 0.63 -12.39
CA VAL A 135 6.82 0.52 -12.31
C VAL A 135 6.35 0.69 -10.85
N GLY A 136 6.96 0.02 -9.88
CA GLY A 136 6.67 0.18 -8.47
C GLY A 136 6.81 1.64 -8.00
N LYS A 137 7.84 2.33 -8.43
CA LYS A 137 8.08 3.75 -8.15
C LYS A 137 7.00 4.66 -8.73
N ILE A 138 6.52 4.41 -9.96
CA ILE A 138 5.41 5.17 -10.57
C ILE A 138 4.15 4.96 -9.73
N VAL A 139 3.80 3.70 -9.46
CA VAL A 139 2.63 3.33 -8.65
C VAL A 139 2.68 3.99 -7.27
N ALA A 140 3.84 3.97 -6.61
CA ALA A 140 4.00 4.59 -5.29
C ALA A 140 3.77 6.09 -5.32
N LYS A 141 4.40 6.81 -6.25
CA LYS A 141 4.27 8.26 -6.35
C LYS A 141 2.83 8.69 -6.60
N GLU A 142 2.14 8.04 -7.53
CA GLU A 142 0.76 8.35 -7.84
C GLU A 142 -0.18 8.00 -6.69
N SER A 143 -0.02 6.81 -6.09
CA SER A 143 -0.81 6.36 -4.94
C SER A 143 -0.67 7.31 -3.74
N ARG A 144 0.57 7.72 -3.42
CA ARG A 144 0.82 8.68 -2.34
C ARG A 144 0.20 10.05 -2.63
N ALA A 145 0.18 10.49 -3.88
CA ALA A 145 -0.41 11.76 -4.28
C ALA A 145 -1.93 11.81 -4.05
N VAL A 146 -2.62 10.66 -4.12
CA VAL A 146 -4.08 10.54 -3.88
C VAL A 146 -4.43 10.04 -2.48
N GLY A 147 -3.44 9.95 -1.56
CA GLY A 147 -3.68 9.61 -0.16
C GLY A 147 -3.70 8.11 0.16
N ILE A 148 -3.27 7.24 -0.75
CA ILE A 148 -3.06 5.81 -0.48
C ILE A 148 -1.71 5.62 0.21
N HIS A 149 -1.70 4.79 1.26
CA HIS A 149 -0.52 4.52 2.10
C HIS A 149 0.01 3.11 1.93
N TRP A 150 -0.84 2.18 1.50
CA TRP A 150 -0.55 0.76 1.46
C TRP A 150 -1.16 0.12 0.21
N ASN A 151 -0.35 -0.58 -0.56
CA ASN A 151 -0.80 -1.31 -1.74
C ASN A 151 -0.84 -2.81 -1.46
N PHE A 152 -1.97 -3.45 -1.70
CA PHE A 152 -2.10 -4.91 -1.65
C PHE A 152 -1.56 -5.54 -2.94
N SER A 153 -0.26 -5.32 -3.19
CA SER A 153 0.49 -5.75 -4.36
C SER A 153 1.99 -5.81 -3.99
N PRO A 154 2.82 -6.64 -4.65
CA PRO A 154 2.55 -7.44 -5.83
C PRO A 154 1.94 -8.82 -5.57
N VAL A 155 1.42 -9.45 -6.64
CA VAL A 155 1.12 -10.87 -6.68
C VAL A 155 2.43 -11.65 -6.84
N VAL A 156 2.73 -12.51 -5.84
CA VAL A 156 3.93 -13.36 -5.79
C VAL A 156 3.62 -14.85 -5.97
N ASP A 157 2.39 -15.16 -6.36
CA ASP A 157 2.01 -16.51 -6.72
C ASP A 157 2.82 -17.00 -7.91
N VAL A 158 3.20 -18.28 -7.90
CA VAL A 158 3.87 -18.96 -9.02
C VAL A 158 2.80 -19.53 -9.94
N ASN A 159 2.76 -19.07 -11.19
CA ASN A 159 1.72 -19.47 -12.15
C ASN A 159 2.03 -20.84 -12.78
N ASN A 160 2.04 -21.90 -11.97
CA ASN A 160 2.43 -23.25 -12.35
C ASN A 160 1.26 -24.15 -12.80
N ASN A 161 0.01 -23.68 -12.64
CA ASN A 161 -1.18 -24.40 -13.13
C ASN A 161 -1.84 -23.63 -14.29
N PRO A 162 -1.81 -24.17 -15.52
CA PRO A 162 -2.43 -23.51 -16.67
C PRO A 162 -3.96 -23.41 -16.59
N ASN A 163 -4.60 -24.18 -15.71
CA ASN A 163 -6.05 -24.14 -15.48
C ASN A 163 -6.44 -23.14 -14.39
N ASN A 164 -5.49 -22.45 -13.79
CA ASN A 164 -5.78 -21.47 -12.74
C ASN A 164 -6.60 -20.30 -13.32
N PRO A 165 -7.82 -20.05 -12.80
CA PRO A 165 -8.72 -19.05 -13.37
C PRO A 165 -8.42 -17.62 -12.92
N ILE A 166 -7.60 -17.43 -11.87
CA ILE A 166 -7.50 -16.14 -11.18
C ILE A 166 -6.10 -15.52 -11.20
N ILE A 167 -5.03 -16.29 -11.19
CA ILE A 167 -3.66 -15.77 -11.13
C ILE A 167 -3.15 -15.40 -12.53
N ASN A 168 -2.91 -16.35 -13.41
CA ASN A 168 -2.57 -16.12 -14.81
C ASN A 168 -1.56 -14.94 -14.96
N VAL A 169 -1.87 -13.95 -15.79
CA VAL A 169 -1.01 -12.78 -16.08
C VAL A 169 -0.72 -11.86 -14.88
N ARG A 170 -1.42 -12.06 -13.77
CA ARG A 170 -1.16 -11.35 -12.51
C ARG A 170 0.14 -11.82 -11.85
N SER A 171 0.59 -13.04 -12.10
CA SER A 171 1.92 -13.51 -11.67
C SER A 171 3.02 -12.96 -12.57
N PHE A 172 4.24 -12.85 -12.04
CA PHE A 172 5.43 -12.52 -12.84
C PHE A 172 5.86 -13.71 -13.71
N SER A 173 5.71 -14.96 -13.25
CA SER A 173 6.21 -16.16 -13.96
C SER A 173 5.67 -17.47 -13.38
N GLU A 174 5.93 -18.55 -14.08
CA GLU A 174 5.84 -19.94 -13.63
C GLU A 174 7.12 -20.40 -12.87
N ASP A 175 8.22 -19.64 -12.94
CA ASP A 175 9.47 -19.91 -12.23
C ASP A 175 9.53 -19.11 -10.91
N PRO A 176 9.63 -19.78 -9.74
CA PRO A 176 9.69 -19.11 -8.44
C PRO A 176 10.88 -18.15 -8.31
N SER A 177 12.00 -18.45 -8.99
CA SER A 177 13.20 -17.57 -8.95
C SER A 177 12.95 -16.26 -9.69
N VAL A 178 12.25 -16.32 -10.82
CA VAL A 178 11.83 -15.14 -11.58
C VAL A 178 10.80 -14.33 -10.79
N VAL A 179 9.79 -15.00 -10.23
CA VAL A 179 8.79 -14.34 -9.36
C VAL A 179 9.48 -13.59 -8.22
N SER A 180 10.39 -14.25 -7.49
CA SER A 180 11.12 -13.65 -6.37
C SER A 180 11.95 -12.44 -6.81
N LEU A 181 12.65 -12.53 -7.94
CA LEU A 181 13.50 -11.46 -8.46
C LEU A 181 12.69 -10.21 -8.81
N TYR A 182 11.64 -10.36 -9.62
CA TYR A 182 10.82 -9.23 -10.07
C TYR A 182 9.96 -8.66 -8.94
N ALA A 183 9.38 -9.50 -8.10
CA ALA A 183 8.60 -9.06 -6.95
C ALA A 183 9.45 -8.24 -5.96
N THR A 184 10.69 -8.66 -5.72
CA THR A 184 11.62 -7.90 -4.87
C THR A 184 11.88 -6.51 -5.43
N GLN A 185 12.15 -6.38 -6.73
CA GLN A 185 12.37 -5.08 -7.37
C GLN A 185 11.12 -4.19 -7.32
N TYR A 186 9.94 -4.76 -7.56
CA TYR A 186 8.68 -4.02 -7.47
C TYR A 186 8.42 -3.51 -6.03
N ILE A 187 8.60 -4.37 -5.03
CA ILE A 187 8.45 -4.00 -3.61
C ILE A 187 9.42 -2.89 -3.22
N LEU A 188 10.70 -2.98 -3.63
CA LEU A 188 11.66 -1.92 -3.41
C LEU A 188 11.22 -0.62 -4.07
N GLY A 189 10.71 -0.67 -5.32
CA GLY A 189 10.17 0.50 -6.01
C GLY A 189 9.01 1.15 -5.25
N LEU A 190 8.13 0.36 -4.63
CA LEU A 190 7.06 0.86 -3.77
C LEU A 190 7.61 1.49 -2.49
N GLN A 191 8.42 0.75 -1.74
CA GLN A 191 8.85 1.13 -0.39
C GLN A 191 9.83 2.30 -0.38
N ASP A 192 10.77 2.36 -1.31
CA ASP A 192 11.70 3.48 -1.47
C ASP A 192 10.98 4.79 -1.81
N ASN A 193 9.75 4.72 -2.32
CA ASN A 193 8.91 5.87 -2.62
C ASN A 193 7.73 6.05 -1.64
N GLY A 194 7.82 5.45 -0.45
CA GLY A 194 6.94 5.72 0.68
C GLY A 194 5.56 5.05 0.64
N LEU A 195 5.40 3.97 -0.13
CA LEU A 195 4.19 3.16 -0.18
C LEU A 195 4.45 1.77 0.41
N LEU A 196 3.64 1.35 1.38
CA LEU A 196 3.71 -0.01 1.92
C LEU A 196 3.27 -1.02 0.85
N ALA A 197 3.88 -2.21 0.87
CA ALA A 197 3.61 -3.29 -0.07
C ALA A 197 3.09 -4.54 0.64
N THR A 198 2.37 -5.40 -0.09
CA THR A 198 1.91 -6.71 0.38
C THR A 198 2.23 -7.77 -0.65
N ALA A 199 3.13 -8.69 -0.32
CA ALA A 199 3.34 -9.88 -1.12
C ALA A 199 2.16 -10.85 -0.95
N LYS A 200 1.39 -11.12 -2.01
CA LYS A 200 0.17 -11.93 -1.96
C LYS A 200 0.17 -12.99 -3.07
N HIS A 201 -0.48 -14.11 -2.86
CA HIS A 201 -1.34 -14.53 -1.78
C HIS A 201 -0.62 -15.62 -0.96
N PHE A 202 -0.50 -15.44 0.31
CA PHE A 202 0.10 -16.46 1.18
C PHE A 202 -0.96 -17.48 1.61
N PRO A 203 -0.66 -18.81 1.61
CA PRO A 203 0.62 -19.46 1.29
C PRO A 203 0.87 -19.66 -0.21
N GLY A 204 -0.02 -19.30 -1.10
CA GLY A 204 0.04 -19.38 -2.54
C GLY A 204 -1.30 -19.75 -3.18
N HIS A 205 -1.58 -19.18 -4.34
CA HIS A 205 -2.81 -19.40 -5.11
C HIS A 205 -2.54 -19.80 -6.58
N GLY A 206 -1.26 -19.95 -6.95
CA GLY A 206 -0.87 -20.18 -8.34
C GLY A 206 -1.18 -21.58 -8.88
N ASP A 207 -1.31 -22.58 -8.00
CA ASP A 207 -1.54 -23.98 -8.33
C ASP A 207 -3.02 -24.42 -8.20
N THR A 208 -3.91 -23.53 -7.76
CA THR A 208 -5.33 -23.85 -7.55
C THR A 208 -6.14 -23.88 -8.85
N GLU A 209 -7.26 -24.61 -8.87
CA GLU A 209 -8.17 -24.73 -10.01
C GLU A 209 -9.50 -24.00 -9.81
N THR A 210 -9.70 -23.37 -8.64
CA THR A 210 -10.94 -22.67 -8.29
C THR A 210 -10.66 -21.22 -7.97
N ASP A 211 -11.60 -20.36 -8.34
CA ASP A 211 -11.57 -18.95 -7.96
C ASP A 211 -12.13 -18.78 -6.52
N SER A 212 -11.27 -18.38 -5.60
CA SER A 212 -11.64 -18.16 -4.19
C SER A 212 -12.66 -17.03 -3.98
N HIS A 213 -12.98 -16.23 -5.00
CA HIS A 213 -14.01 -15.19 -4.93
C HIS A 213 -15.41 -15.71 -5.20
N SER A 214 -15.56 -16.91 -5.78
CA SER A 214 -16.81 -17.46 -6.24
C SER A 214 -17.21 -18.79 -5.58
N SER A 215 -16.38 -19.33 -4.69
CA SER A 215 -16.60 -20.61 -3.98
C SER A 215 -17.09 -20.41 -2.56
#